data_7a7d046e4b4489f97256d2b69fb37024
#
_entry.id   7a7d046e4b4489f97256d2b69fb37024
#
_cell.length_a   1.000
_cell.length_b   1.000
_cell.length_c   1.000
_cell.angle_alpha   90.00
_cell.angle_beta   90.00
_cell.angle_gamma   90.00
#
_symmetry.space_group_name_H-M   'P 1'
#
loop_
_entity.id
_entity.type
_entity.pdbx_description
1 polymer ?
#
loop_
_entity_poly.entity_id
_entity_poly.type
_entity_poly.pdbx_seq_one_letter_code
_entity_poly.pdbx_strand_id
1 'polypeptide(L)'
;METPINPSLAGDFTRRWDLQFVFKPALAKNECLVGKSVAEIAREQNKDVLDAFLDLALEENLETEFERREVNSDEVAMKALLTSPYTIVGQSDGGAHVVFRTDYSYSTYLLSHWVREKEIMSLEDAIRKLTFIPASLFGLY
;
A
#
# COMPACT_ATOMS: atom_id res chain seq x y z
N MET A 1 13.18 -20.37 -17.24
CA MET A 1 11.92 -21.12 -17.05
C MET A 1 11.21 -20.47 -15.87
N GLU A 2 10.21 -19.64 -16.12
CA GLU A 2 9.44 -19.01 -15.04
C GLU A 2 8.49 -20.06 -14.46
N THR A 3 8.66 -20.35 -13.19
CA THR A 3 7.70 -21.20 -12.46
C THR A 3 6.43 -20.39 -12.29
N PRO A 4 5.27 -20.84 -12.78
CA PRO A 4 4.02 -20.10 -12.58
C PRO A 4 3.73 -20.02 -11.09
N ILE A 5 3.58 -18.80 -10.58
CA ILE A 5 3.17 -18.55 -9.20
C ILE A 5 1.73 -19.01 -9.06
N ASN A 6 1.46 -19.84 -8.04
CA ASN A 6 0.11 -20.29 -7.75
C ASN A 6 -0.78 -19.07 -7.45
N PRO A 7 -1.83 -18.79 -8.23
CA PRO A 7 -2.67 -17.61 -8.05
C PRO A 7 -3.37 -17.54 -6.68
N SER A 8 -3.51 -18.67 -6.00
CA SER A 8 -4.13 -18.72 -4.67
C SER A 8 -3.22 -18.25 -3.53
N LEU A 9 -1.92 -18.07 -3.81
CA LEU A 9 -0.94 -17.48 -2.88
C LEU A 9 -0.55 -16.05 -3.29
N ALA A 10 -1.21 -15.51 -4.30
CA ALA A 10 -0.77 -14.34 -5.04
C ALA A 10 -1.03 -13.00 -4.35
N GLY A 11 -1.65 -12.97 -3.18
CA GLY A 11 -1.90 -11.67 -2.52
C GLY A 11 -0.65 -10.86 -2.27
N ASP A 12 0.45 -11.51 -1.86
CA ASP A 12 1.61 -10.78 -1.33
C ASP A 12 2.93 -10.99 -2.09
N PHE A 13 2.97 -11.82 -3.15
CA PHE A 13 4.24 -12.22 -3.79
C PHE A 13 4.26 -12.08 -5.31
N THR A 14 3.49 -11.17 -5.88
CA THR A 14 3.64 -10.84 -7.28
C THR A 14 4.97 -10.12 -7.50
N ARG A 15 5.72 -10.53 -8.55
CA ARG A 15 6.99 -9.88 -8.92
C ARG A 15 6.73 -8.54 -9.62
N ARG A 16 6.00 -7.64 -8.96
CA ARG A 16 5.66 -6.31 -9.46
C ARG A 16 6.71 -5.30 -8.96
N TRP A 17 7.90 -5.36 -9.56
CA TRP A 17 9.02 -4.48 -9.24
C TRP A 17 8.76 -3.00 -9.57
N ASP A 18 7.78 -2.75 -10.42
CA ASP A 18 7.23 -1.43 -10.75
C ASP A 18 6.43 -0.81 -9.60
N LEU A 19 5.97 -1.62 -8.66
CA LEU A 19 5.22 -1.20 -7.46
C LEU A 19 6.05 -1.27 -6.17
N GLN A 20 7.31 -1.68 -6.26
CA GLN A 20 8.25 -1.72 -5.14
C GLN A 20 9.14 -0.49 -5.18
N PHE A 21 8.98 0.42 -4.23
CA PHE A 21 9.67 1.72 -4.18
C PHE A 21 10.67 1.77 -3.04
N VAL A 22 11.77 2.50 -3.22
CA VAL A 22 12.68 2.84 -2.12
C VAL A 22 11.99 3.88 -1.24
N PHE A 23 11.73 3.52 0.00
CA PHE A 23 11.12 4.41 0.99
C PHE A 23 12.19 5.18 1.77
N LYS A 24 13.17 4.44 2.30
CA LYS A 24 14.25 5.03 3.08
C LYS A 24 15.54 4.24 2.88
N PRO A 25 16.56 4.83 2.24
CA PRO A 25 17.87 4.21 2.16
C PRO A 25 18.64 4.38 3.47
N ALA A 26 19.57 3.48 3.75
CA ALA A 26 20.47 3.58 4.91
C ALA A 26 21.65 4.50 4.63
N LEU A 27 22.11 4.59 3.38
CA LEU A 27 23.27 5.38 2.98
C LEU A 27 22.84 6.69 2.33
N ALA A 28 23.38 7.82 2.78
CA ALA A 28 23.06 9.15 2.25
C ALA A 28 23.29 9.29 0.73
N LYS A 29 24.25 8.55 0.13
CA LYS A 29 24.50 8.55 -1.31
C LYS A 29 23.30 8.03 -2.12
N ASN A 30 22.45 7.22 -1.52
CA ASN A 30 21.29 6.60 -2.15
C ASN A 30 19.97 7.36 -1.91
N GLU A 31 20.02 8.53 -1.27
CA GLU A 31 18.82 9.37 -1.06
C GLU A 31 18.16 9.79 -2.38
N CYS A 32 18.92 9.89 -3.48
CA CYS A 32 18.39 10.17 -4.80
C CYS A 32 17.49 9.03 -5.36
N LEU A 33 17.47 7.87 -4.72
CA LEU A 33 16.63 6.73 -5.08
C LEU A 33 15.27 6.75 -4.37
N VAL A 34 15.09 7.59 -3.37
CA VAL A 34 13.80 7.69 -2.65
C VAL A 34 12.65 7.98 -3.60
N GLY A 35 11.60 7.19 -3.52
CA GLY A 35 10.42 7.29 -4.39
C GLY A 35 10.59 6.69 -5.77
N LYS A 36 11.76 6.16 -6.14
CA LYS A 36 11.95 5.38 -7.37
C LYS A 36 11.55 3.94 -7.15
N SER A 37 10.92 3.33 -8.14
CA SER A 37 10.67 1.90 -8.14
C SER A 37 11.96 1.11 -8.45
N VAL A 38 12.02 -0.12 -7.98
CA VAL A 38 13.14 -1.02 -8.31
C VAL A 38 13.26 -1.21 -9.82
N ALA A 39 12.14 -1.25 -10.54
CA ALA A 39 12.15 -1.36 -12.00
C ALA A 39 12.73 -0.11 -12.70
N GLU A 40 12.55 1.09 -12.14
CA GLU A 40 13.17 2.32 -12.62
C GLU A 40 14.67 2.32 -12.37
N ILE A 41 15.09 1.95 -11.16
CA ILE A 41 16.49 1.84 -10.78
C ILE A 41 17.23 0.85 -11.70
N ALA A 42 16.64 -0.32 -11.93
CA ALA A 42 17.20 -1.35 -12.82
C ALA A 42 17.39 -0.81 -14.25
N ARG A 43 16.40 -0.08 -14.78
CA ARG A 43 16.51 0.54 -16.11
C ARG A 43 17.61 1.61 -16.17
N GLU A 44 17.71 2.47 -15.17
CA GLU A 44 18.75 3.50 -15.08
C GLU A 44 20.14 2.89 -15.01
N GLN A 45 20.28 1.76 -14.31
CA GLN A 45 21.55 1.04 -14.17
C GLN A 45 21.83 0.05 -15.30
N ASN A 46 20.88 -0.15 -16.23
CA ASN A 46 20.94 -1.16 -17.29
C ASN A 46 21.24 -2.56 -16.74
N LYS A 47 20.58 -2.95 -15.66
CA LYS A 47 20.70 -4.23 -14.96
C LYS A 47 19.40 -5.03 -15.01
N ASP A 48 19.50 -6.33 -14.73
CA ASP A 48 18.33 -7.13 -14.36
C ASP A 48 17.70 -6.55 -13.09
N VAL A 49 16.37 -6.61 -13.01
CA VAL A 49 15.63 -5.99 -11.92
C VAL A 49 15.89 -6.66 -10.57
N LEU A 50 16.09 -7.97 -10.56
CA LEU A 50 16.42 -8.71 -9.35
C LEU A 50 17.84 -8.37 -8.89
N ASP A 51 18.78 -8.27 -9.82
CA ASP A 51 20.17 -7.89 -9.51
C ASP A 51 20.21 -6.46 -8.95
N ALA A 52 19.47 -5.52 -9.54
CA ALA A 52 19.41 -4.16 -9.03
C ALA A 52 18.84 -4.08 -7.59
N PHE A 53 17.82 -4.89 -7.31
CA PHE A 53 17.25 -4.99 -5.96
C PHE A 53 18.24 -5.57 -4.96
N LEU A 54 18.87 -6.69 -5.32
CA LEU A 54 19.81 -7.39 -4.44
C LEU A 54 21.09 -6.56 -4.23
N ASP A 55 21.61 -5.93 -5.26
CA ASP A 55 22.81 -5.08 -5.17
C ASP A 55 22.56 -3.91 -4.21
N LEU A 56 21.40 -3.22 -4.33
CA LEU A 56 21.04 -2.14 -3.42
C LEU A 56 20.89 -2.62 -1.98
N ALA A 57 20.19 -3.74 -1.79
CA ALA A 57 19.98 -4.29 -0.46
C ALA A 57 21.30 -4.72 0.20
N LEU A 58 22.21 -5.36 -0.55
CA LEU A 58 23.52 -5.77 -0.05
C LEU A 58 24.46 -4.58 0.21
N GLU A 59 24.45 -3.57 -0.67
CA GLU A 59 25.23 -2.35 -0.48
C GLU A 59 24.89 -1.64 0.82
N GLU A 60 23.62 -1.68 1.22
CA GLU A 60 23.08 -1.05 2.43
C GLU A 60 22.98 -2.00 3.62
N ASN A 61 23.65 -3.15 3.59
CA ASN A 61 23.60 -4.18 4.65
C ASN A 61 22.18 -4.64 5.01
N LEU A 62 21.26 -4.68 4.02
CA LEU A 62 19.84 -5.04 4.17
C LEU A 62 19.04 -4.05 5.05
N GLU A 63 19.51 -2.83 5.22
CA GLU A 63 18.83 -1.79 6.02
C GLU A 63 18.00 -0.83 5.16
N THR A 64 17.96 -1.02 3.82
CA THR A 64 17.05 -0.26 2.95
C THR A 64 15.61 -0.59 3.27
N GLU A 65 14.80 0.42 3.56
CA GLU A 65 13.36 0.26 3.70
C GLU A 65 12.69 0.44 2.34
N PHE A 66 11.91 -0.55 1.94
CA PHE A 66 11.10 -0.50 0.73
C PHE A 66 9.62 -0.39 1.10
N GLU A 67 8.86 0.33 0.28
CA GLU A 67 7.40 0.34 0.36
C GLU A 67 6.78 -0.30 -0.88
N ARG A 68 5.65 -0.96 -0.71
CA ARG A 68 4.89 -1.56 -1.79
C ARG A 68 3.54 -0.87 -1.94
N ARG A 69 3.27 -0.35 -3.13
CA ARG A 69 2.06 0.41 -3.45
C ARG A 69 1.14 -0.40 -4.37
N GLU A 70 0.65 -1.53 -3.90
CA GLU A 70 -0.14 -2.45 -4.73
C GLU A 70 -1.61 -2.49 -4.35
N VAL A 71 -1.92 -2.46 -3.06
CA VAL A 71 -3.28 -2.63 -2.55
C VAL A 71 -3.99 -1.29 -2.47
N ASN A 72 -5.23 -1.25 -2.97
CA ASN A 72 -6.09 -0.06 -2.91
C ASN A 72 -5.48 1.21 -3.55
N SER A 73 -4.61 1.04 -4.54
CA SER A 73 -3.93 2.15 -5.23
C SER A 73 -4.72 2.73 -6.41
N ASP A 74 -5.74 2.02 -6.92
CA ASP A 74 -6.63 2.53 -7.96
C ASP A 74 -7.72 3.42 -7.34
N GLU A 75 -7.56 4.74 -7.45
CA GLU A 75 -8.50 5.70 -6.88
C GLU A 75 -9.91 5.61 -7.50
N VAL A 76 -10.04 5.20 -8.76
CA VAL A 76 -11.35 5.06 -9.42
C VAL A 76 -12.10 3.87 -8.82
N ALA A 77 -11.42 2.73 -8.69
CA ALA A 77 -11.98 1.55 -8.06
C ALA A 77 -12.28 1.81 -6.58
N MET A 78 -11.36 2.47 -5.87
CA MET A 78 -11.56 2.82 -4.45
C MET A 78 -12.73 3.76 -4.24
N LYS A 79 -12.90 4.78 -5.09
CA LYS A 79 -14.08 5.66 -5.03
C LYS A 79 -15.37 4.85 -5.17
N ALA A 80 -15.44 3.94 -6.15
CA ALA A 80 -16.62 3.09 -6.35
C ALA A 80 -16.90 2.20 -5.14
N LEU A 81 -15.87 1.62 -4.53
CA LEU A 81 -16.00 0.81 -3.32
C LEU A 81 -16.44 1.65 -2.12
N LEU A 82 -15.76 2.78 -1.87
CA LEU A 82 -16.04 3.62 -0.70
C LEU A 82 -17.42 4.28 -0.74
N THR A 83 -17.97 4.57 -1.92
CA THR A 83 -19.31 5.17 -2.07
C THR A 83 -20.40 4.11 -2.17
N SER A 84 -20.08 2.85 -2.38
CA SER A 84 -21.07 1.77 -2.47
C SER A 84 -21.87 1.61 -1.17
N PRO A 85 -23.20 1.44 -1.23
CA PRO A 85 -24.01 1.13 -0.05
C PRO A 85 -23.84 -0.31 0.45
N TYR A 86 -23.18 -1.17 -0.33
CA TYR A 86 -22.99 -2.59 -0.03
C TYR A 86 -21.62 -2.90 0.58
N THR A 87 -20.75 -1.91 0.72
CA THR A 87 -19.43 -2.06 1.32
C THR A 87 -19.34 -1.32 2.63
N ILE A 88 -18.54 -1.84 3.54
CA ILE A 88 -18.20 -1.20 4.80
C ILE A 88 -16.71 -0.90 4.85
N VAL A 89 -16.34 0.06 5.66
CA VAL A 89 -14.95 0.26 6.05
C VAL A 89 -14.70 -0.64 7.25
N GLY A 90 -13.92 -1.70 7.04
CA GLY A 90 -13.79 -2.80 7.98
C GLY A 90 -12.67 -2.61 8.99
N GLN A 91 -11.48 -3.05 8.63
CA GLN A 91 -10.34 -3.12 9.55
C GLN A 91 -9.03 -2.74 8.84
N SER A 92 -8.00 -2.55 9.65
CA SER A 92 -6.67 -2.12 9.23
C SER A 92 -5.59 -3.19 9.32
N ASP A 93 -5.90 -4.42 9.77
CA ASP A 93 -4.90 -5.39 10.25
C ASP A 93 -3.95 -4.82 11.34
N GLY A 94 -4.35 -3.73 11.96
CA GLY A 94 -3.58 -3.05 13.00
C GLY A 94 -3.28 -3.97 14.16
N GLY A 95 -2.02 -3.99 14.61
CA GLY A 95 -1.53 -4.87 15.66
C GLY A 95 -0.87 -6.15 15.16
N ALA A 96 -1.16 -6.59 13.95
CA ALA A 96 -0.43 -7.66 13.28
C ALA A 96 0.62 -7.03 12.35
N HIS A 97 1.81 -7.59 12.30
CA HIS A 97 2.85 -7.19 11.31
C HIS A 97 3.17 -5.69 11.26
N VAL A 98 3.27 -5.04 12.42
CA VAL A 98 3.49 -3.58 12.56
C VAL A 98 4.67 -3.06 11.73
N VAL A 99 5.68 -3.90 11.50
CA VAL A 99 6.90 -3.52 10.77
C VAL A 99 6.64 -3.31 9.28
N PHE A 100 5.64 -3.96 8.70
CA PHE A 100 5.36 -3.83 7.26
C PHE A 100 3.90 -3.51 6.89
N ARG A 101 3.03 -3.25 7.86
CA ARG A 101 1.67 -2.76 7.58
C ARG A 101 1.38 -1.52 8.42
N THR A 102 1.09 -0.43 7.74
CA THR A 102 0.82 0.88 8.36
C THR A 102 -0.63 1.33 8.19
N ASP A 103 -1.54 0.40 7.98
CA ASP A 103 -2.95 0.68 7.67
C ASP A 103 -3.77 1.18 8.88
N TYR A 104 -3.13 1.42 10.01
CA TYR A 104 -3.76 1.99 11.21
C TYR A 104 -4.50 3.29 10.97
N SER A 105 -4.03 4.09 10.03
CA SER A 105 -4.57 5.39 9.69
C SER A 105 -5.79 5.34 8.76
N TYR A 106 -6.32 4.14 8.45
CA TYR A 106 -7.41 4.00 7.48
C TYR A 106 -8.60 4.92 7.74
N SER A 107 -8.98 5.12 9.00
CA SER A 107 -10.10 5.99 9.37
C SER A 107 -9.77 7.47 9.18
N THR A 108 -8.59 7.90 9.63
CA THR A 108 -8.12 9.28 9.43
C THR A 108 -7.81 9.57 7.97
N TYR A 109 -7.30 8.59 7.23
CA TYR A 109 -7.08 8.69 5.79
C TYR A 109 -8.39 8.81 5.01
N LEU A 110 -9.45 8.07 5.40
CA LEU A 110 -10.78 8.25 4.83
C LEU A 110 -11.24 9.71 4.99
N LEU A 111 -11.08 10.29 6.17
CA LEU A 111 -11.55 11.65 6.46
C LEU A 111 -10.67 12.73 5.81
N SER A 112 -9.35 12.57 5.79
CA SER A 112 -8.44 13.56 5.21
C SER A 112 -8.41 13.50 3.71
N HIS A 113 -8.13 12.34 3.15
CA HIS A 113 -7.93 12.17 1.71
C HIS A 113 -9.25 12.08 0.95
N TRP A 114 -10.11 11.12 1.30
CA TRP A 114 -11.31 10.85 0.52
C TRP A 114 -12.45 11.85 0.74
N VAL A 115 -12.62 12.35 1.98
CA VAL A 115 -13.65 13.35 2.29
C VAL A 115 -13.17 14.77 1.99
N ARG A 116 -12.02 15.18 2.56
CA ARG A 116 -11.57 16.58 2.48
C ARG A 116 -10.91 16.93 1.16
N GLU A 117 -10.02 16.05 0.64
CA GLU A 117 -9.25 16.37 -0.58
C GLU A 117 -9.98 15.92 -1.86
N LYS A 118 -10.56 14.73 -1.87
CA LYS A 118 -11.22 14.14 -3.04
C LYS A 118 -12.73 14.40 -3.09
N GLU A 119 -13.33 14.81 -1.98
CA GLU A 119 -14.76 15.18 -1.88
C GLU A 119 -15.73 14.12 -2.44
N ILE A 120 -15.41 12.81 -2.22
CA ILE A 120 -16.22 11.72 -2.79
C ILE A 120 -17.50 11.43 -2.00
N MET A 121 -17.57 11.87 -0.75
CA MET A 121 -18.73 11.71 0.14
C MET A 121 -18.74 12.81 1.20
N SER A 122 -19.89 12.99 1.87
CA SER A 122 -20.01 13.91 3.00
C SER A 122 -19.26 13.41 4.24
N LEU A 123 -18.94 14.33 5.16
CA LEU A 123 -18.33 13.95 6.44
C LEU A 123 -19.25 13.04 7.25
N GLU A 124 -20.56 13.34 7.23
CA GLU A 124 -21.60 12.57 7.93
C GLU A 124 -21.67 11.13 7.42
N ASP A 125 -21.61 10.94 6.08
CA ASP A 125 -21.60 9.61 5.47
C ASP A 125 -20.32 8.84 5.82
N ALA A 126 -19.19 9.50 5.82
CA ALA A 126 -17.92 8.87 6.20
C ALA A 126 -17.94 8.43 7.68
N ILE A 127 -18.40 9.30 8.59
CA ILE A 127 -18.54 8.95 10.00
C ILE A 127 -19.53 7.81 10.17
N ARG A 128 -20.67 7.85 9.47
CA ARG A 128 -21.65 6.77 9.50
C ARG A 128 -21.06 5.44 9.04
N LYS A 129 -20.22 5.44 7.97
CA LYS A 129 -19.51 4.25 7.47
C LYS A 129 -18.48 3.70 8.46
N LEU A 130 -17.86 4.57 9.25
CA LEU A 130 -16.84 4.17 10.23
C LEU A 130 -17.45 3.71 11.57
N THR A 131 -18.69 4.08 11.88
CA THR A 131 -19.29 3.89 13.21
C THR A 131 -20.60 3.13 13.14
N PHE A 132 -21.68 3.79 12.74
CA PHE A 132 -23.03 3.26 12.81
C PHE A 132 -23.21 1.98 11.97
N ILE A 133 -22.70 1.95 10.74
CA ILE A 133 -22.88 0.80 9.86
C ILE A 133 -22.20 -0.45 10.44
N PRO A 134 -20.90 -0.44 10.79
CA PRO A 134 -20.29 -1.62 11.40
C PRO A 134 -20.92 -1.98 12.75
N ALA A 135 -21.25 -0.99 13.60
CA ALA A 135 -21.93 -1.27 14.87
C ALA A 135 -23.26 -2.00 14.65
N SER A 136 -24.06 -1.55 13.69
CA SER A 136 -25.35 -2.17 13.36
C SER A 136 -25.20 -3.61 12.86
N LEU A 137 -24.15 -3.90 12.07
CA LEU A 137 -23.89 -5.25 11.58
C LEU A 137 -23.54 -6.24 12.71
N PHE A 138 -22.90 -5.76 13.76
CA PHE A 138 -22.55 -6.56 14.93
C PHE A 138 -23.61 -6.49 16.05
N GLY A 139 -24.77 -5.84 15.81
CA GLY A 139 -25.84 -5.73 16.78
C GLY A 139 -25.53 -4.84 17.99
N LEU A 140 -24.61 -3.91 17.84
CA LEU A 140 -24.24 -2.91 18.85
C LEU A 140 -25.08 -1.66 18.61
N TYR A 141 -26.12 -1.46 19.44
CA TYR A 141 -27.03 -0.30 19.39
C TYR A 141 -26.92 0.52 20.65
#